data_5c3515ffcc743adafcabfa598780dfa8
#
_entry.id   5c3515ffcc743adafcabfa598780dfa8
#
_cell.length_a   1.000
_cell.length_b   1.000
_cell.length_c   1.000
_cell.angle_alpha   90.00
_cell.angle_beta   90.00
_cell.angle_gamma   90.00
#
_symmetry.space_group_name_H-M   'P 1'
#
loop_
_entity.id
_entity.type
_entity.pdbx_description
1 polymer ?
#
loop_
_entity_poly.entity_id
_entity_poly.type
_entity_poly.pdbx_seq_one_letter_code
_entity_poly.pdbx_strand_id
1 'polypeptide(L)'
;MTPPQSSLLFLHGVGGGHHAWEKQLPYFGGLGYPSHAWDQPGYGHSPIIEPYDLEHVCASLARLIQELSDEPVVLIGHSMGGLIAQEAYVRYPQLIKALALCFTSPAFAGGSSEFTKKFIAARIDPLDQGQTMADIAAKLIPTMGSNSKLAEQIMAGVPPDTYRKAVHLLTTFDRRKELADIKVPTLLIAGSDDKTAPPAMMEKMAGKIPCSEYVLLQGCGHLGPMDQPDAFNDALLFFLKNHGL
;
A
#
# COMPACT_ATOMS: atom_id res chain seq x y z
N MET A 1 -20.56 -27.19 -3.34
CA MET A 1 -20.48 -25.74 -3.01
C MET A 1 -19.04 -25.35 -3.21
N THR A 2 -18.78 -24.34 -4.04
CA THR A 2 -17.44 -23.69 -4.11
C THR A 2 -17.13 -23.15 -2.72
N PRO A 3 -15.91 -23.32 -2.19
CA PRO A 3 -15.55 -22.70 -0.92
C PRO A 3 -15.74 -21.19 -1.00
N PRO A 4 -16.11 -20.51 0.10
CA PRO A 4 -16.21 -19.05 0.10
C PRO A 4 -14.85 -18.45 -0.29
N GLN A 5 -14.88 -17.47 -1.19
CA GLN A 5 -13.68 -16.76 -1.61
C GLN A 5 -13.16 -15.92 -0.45
N SER A 6 -11.84 -15.72 -0.41
CA SER A 6 -11.17 -14.96 0.64
C SER A 6 -11.57 -13.48 0.61
N SER A 7 -11.75 -12.88 1.79
CA SER A 7 -11.94 -11.44 1.88
C SER A 7 -10.65 -10.70 1.49
N LEU A 8 -10.78 -9.71 0.60
CA LEU A 8 -9.70 -8.85 0.12
C LEU A 8 -9.78 -7.51 0.81
N LEU A 9 -8.68 -7.07 1.41
CA LEU A 9 -8.58 -5.76 2.05
C LEU A 9 -7.45 -4.93 1.43
N PHE A 10 -7.83 -3.84 0.79
CA PHE A 10 -6.95 -2.96 0.04
C PHE A 10 -6.48 -1.77 0.88
N LEU A 11 -5.16 -1.56 0.96
CA LEU A 11 -4.47 -0.54 1.75
C LEU A 11 -3.79 0.46 0.82
N HIS A 12 -4.18 1.73 0.88
CA HIS A 12 -3.67 2.80 0.01
C HIS A 12 -2.29 3.34 0.41
N GLY A 13 -1.63 4.09 -0.48
CA GLY A 13 -0.38 4.82 -0.23
C GLY A 13 -0.57 6.14 0.51
N VAL A 14 0.52 6.86 0.80
CA VAL A 14 0.56 8.08 1.63
C VAL A 14 -0.32 9.23 1.14
N GLY A 15 -0.52 9.36 -0.15
CA GLY A 15 -1.41 10.37 -0.75
C GLY A 15 -2.74 9.78 -1.25
N GLY A 16 -3.08 8.58 -0.77
CA GLY A 16 -4.23 7.82 -1.24
C GLY A 16 -5.50 8.00 -0.39
N GLY A 17 -6.37 7.01 -0.50
CA GLY A 17 -7.65 6.84 0.17
C GLY A 17 -8.35 5.65 -0.45
N HIS A 18 -9.54 5.27 0.03
CA HIS A 18 -10.30 4.15 -0.52
C HIS A 18 -10.61 4.31 -2.02
N HIS A 19 -10.78 5.54 -2.50
CA HIS A 19 -11.00 5.85 -3.92
C HIS A 19 -9.84 5.42 -4.84
N ALA A 20 -8.63 5.19 -4.32
CA ALA A 20 -7.52 4.66 -5.11
C ALA A 20 -7.82 3.25 -5.66
N TRP A 21 -8.83 2.57 -5.13
CA TRP A 21 -9.21 1.20 -5.45
C TRP A 21 -10.57 1.09 -6.19
N GLU A 22 -11.06 2.20 -6.77
CA GLU A 22 -12.36 2.24 -7.45
C GLU A 22 -12.47 1.28 -8.65
N LYS A 23 -11.36 0.86 -9.25
CA LYS A 23 -11.31 -0.13 -10.34
C LYS A 23 -11.24 -1.56 -9.82
N GLN A 24 -10.59 -1.78 -8.66
CA GLN A 24 -10.38 -3.10 -8.07
C GLN A 24 -11.63 -3.61 -7.36
N LEU A 25 -12.27 -2.77 -6.54
CA LEU A 25 -13.41 -3.18 -5.73
C LEU A 25 -14.56 -3.79 -6.56
N PRO A 26 -15.08 -3.13 -7.62
CA PRO A 26 -16.14 -3.71 -8.44
C PRO A 26 -15.67 -4.93 -9.25
N TYR A 27 -14.40 -4.95 -9.69
CA TYR A 27 -13.84 -6.07 -10.44
C TYR A 27 -13.83 -7.36 -9.59
N PHE A 28 -13.21 -7.33 -8.42
CA PHE A 28 -13.13 -8.50 -7.55
C PHE A 28 -14.48 -8.83 -6.92
N GLY A 29 -15.28 -7.82 -6.54
CA GLY A 29 -16.65 -8.02 -6.07
C GLY A 29 -17.53 -8.73 -7.11
N GLY A 30 -17.41 -8.35 -8.38
CA GLY A 30 -18.12 -9.01 -9.49
C GLY A 30 -17.69 -10.47 -9.72
N LEU A 31 -16.50 -10.86 -9.27
CA LEU A 31 -16.00 -12.23 -9.30
C LEU A 31 -16.37 -13.02 -8.02
N GLY A 32 -17.03 -12.38 -7.05
CA GLY A 32 -17.50 -13.02 -5.82
C GLY A 32 -16.55 -12.87 -4.62
N TYR A 33 -15.44 -12.12 -4.74
CA TYR A 33 -14.55 -11.82 -3.61
C TYR A 33 -15.15 -10.71 -2.74
N PRO A 34 -15.41 -10.91 -1.44
CA PRO A 34 -15.68 -9.81 -0.53
C PRO A 34 -14.49 -8.84 -0.54
N SER A 35 -14.71 -7.62 -1.01
CA SER A 35 -13.63 -6.67 -1.29
C SER A 35 -13.86 -5.34 -0.58
N HIS A 36 -12.89 -4.93 0.23
CA HIS A 36 -12.96 -3.73 1.05
C HIS A 36 -11.72 -2.86 0.82
N ALA A 37 -11.87 -1.55 0.83
CA ALA A 37 -10.76 -0.61 0.84
C ALA A 37 -10.80 0.19 2.13
N TRP A 38 -9.67 0.24 2.82
CA TRP A 38 -9.54 0.93 4.08
C TRP A 38 -9.10 2.37 3.89
N ASP A 39 -9.83 3.30 4.46
CA ASP A 39 -9.29 4.62 4.76
C ASP A 39 -8.48 4.51 6.06
N GLN A 40 -7.17 4.65 5.94
CA GLN A 40 -6.27 4.61 7.09
C GLN A 40 -6.62 5.74 8.09
N PRO A 41 -6.21 5.65 9.36
CA PRO A 41 -6.52 6.69 10.34
C PRO A 41 -6.18 8.10 9.86
N GLY A 42 -7.16 9.02 9.92
CA GLY A 42 -7.06 10.38 9.45
C GLY A 42 -7.36 10.59 7.95
N TYR A 43 -7.56 9.53 7.17
CA TYR A 43 -7.96 9.60 5.75
C TYR A 43 -9.48 9.43 5.60
N GLY A 44 -10.05 10.06 4.57
CA GLY A 44 -11.47 9.97 4.28
C GLY A 44 -12.33 10.31 5.49
N HIS A 45 -13.13 9.35 5.93
CA HIS A 45 -13.98 9.48 7.13
C HIS A 45 -13.39 8.80 8.37
N SER A 46 -12.22 8.17 8.26
CA SER A 46 -11.56 7.52 9.41
C SER A 46 -11.01 8.56 10.39
N PRO A 47 -11.34 8.47 11.68
CA PRO A 47 -10.80 9.39 12.67
C PRO A 47 -9.26 9.25 12.75
N ILE A 48 -8.59 10.38 12.99
CA ILE A 48 -7.16 10.35 13.29
C ILE A 48 -6.91 9.71 14.65
N ILE A 49 -5.78 9.06 14.80
CA ILE A 49 -5.36 8.41 16.06
C ILE A 49 -4.14 9.08 16.65
N GLU A 50 -3.97 8.95 17.95
CA GLU A 50 -2.78 9.37 18.68
C GLU A 50 -2.37 8.27 19.69
N PRO A 51 -1.10 7.86 19.69
CA PRO A 51 -0.02 8.27 18.78
C PRO A 51 -0.22 7.75 17.33
N TYR A 52 0.31 8.47 16.34
CA TYR A 52 0.26 8.06 14.94
C TYR A 52 1.57 7.35 14.57
N ASP A 53 1.63 6.10 14.89
CA ASP A 53 2.79 5.22 14.63
C ASP A 53 2.35 3.87 14.02
N LEU A 54 3.32 3.06 13.61
CA LEU A 54 3.05 1.76 12.98
C LEU A 54 2.28 0.81 13.91
N GLU A 55 2.52 0.86 15.21
CA GLU A 55 1.83 0.00 16.17
C GLU A 55 0.33 0.32 16.23
N HIS A 56 -0.02 1.58 16.42
CA HIS A 56 -1.41 2.02 16.56
C HIS A 56 -2.18 1.95 15.23
N VAL A 57 -1.50 2.25 14.10
CA VAL A 57 -2.08 2.06 12.76
C VAL A 57 -2.38 0.58 12.51
N CYS A 58 -1.45 -0.34 12.82
CA CYS A 58 -1.67 -1.77 12.66
C CYS A 58 -2.72 -2.32 13.65
N ALA A 59 -2.81 -1.77 14.87
CA ALA A 59 -3.87 -2.13 15.82
C ALA A 59 -5.26 -1.72 15.31
N SER A 60 -5.37 -0.56 14.63
CA SER A 60 -6.60 -0.14 13.96
C SER A 60 -6.97 -1.05 12.79
N LEU A 61 -5.97 -1.45 11.99
CA LEU A 61 -6.16 -2.41 10.90
C LEU A 61 -6.61 -3.78 11.43
N ALA A 62 -6.00 -4.27 12.51
CA ALA A 62 -6.35 -5.56 13.10
C ALA A 62 -7.81 -5.59 13.59
N ARG A 63 -8.27 -4.51 14.23
CA ARG A 63 -9.70 -4.36 14.64
C ARG A 63 -10.62 -4.39 13.42
N LEU A 64 -10.29 -3.63 12.37
CA LEU A 64 -11.09 -3.64 11.15
C LEU A 64 -11.18 -5.04 10.53
N ILE A 65 -10.06 -5.79 10.46
CA ILE A 65 -10.07 -7.16 9.93
C ILE A 65 -11.03 -8.04 10.73
N GLN A 66 -10.99 -7.97 12.06
CA GLN A 66 -11.86 -8.75 12.95
C GLN A 66 -13.35 -8.35 12.83
N GLU A 67 -13.64 -7.10 12.47
CA GLU A 67 -15.00 -6.63 12.20
C GLU A 67 -15.54 -7.09 10.83
N LEU A 68 -14.63 -7.23 9.83
CA LEU A 68 -14.99 -7.59 8.46
C LEU A 68 -15.08 -9.10 8.21
N SER A 69 -14.33 -9.91 8.95
CA SER A 69 -14.20 -11.35 8.67
C SER A 69 -13.82 -12.15 9.90
N ASP A 70 -14.50 -13.30 10.08
CA ASP A 70 -14.11 -14.30 11.09
C ASP A 70 -12.88 -15.11 10.63
N GLU A 71 -12.54 -15.07 9.35
CA GLU A 71 -11.42 -15.77 8.74
C GLU A 71 -10.28 -14.82 8.40
N PRO A 72 -9.01 -15.29 8.36
CA PRO A 72 -7.90 -14.49 7.91
C PRO A 72 -8.12 -13.92 6.51
N VAL A 73 -7.68 -12.69 6.27
CA VAL A 73 -7.89 -11.96 5.01
C VAL A 73 -6.65 -11.97 4.11
N VAL A 74 -6.83 -11.61 2.84
CA VAL A 74 -5.74 -11.23 1.94
C VAL A 74 -5.54 -9.73 2.04
N LEU A 75 -4.34 -9.27 2.43
CA LEU A 75 -3.99 -7.84 2.42
C LEU A 75 -3.33 -7.45 1.11
N ILE A 76 -3.86 -6.43 0.45
CA ILE A 76 -3.32 -5.85 -0.77
C ILE A 76 -2.82 -4.44 -0.44
N GLY A 77 -1.52 -4.26 -0.32
CA GLY A 77 -0.91 -2.99 0.11
C GLY A 77 -0.15 -2.28 -1.01
N HIS A 78 -0.57 -1.06 -1.35
CA HIS A 78 0.12 -0.19 -2.29
C HIS A 78 1.02 0.81 -1.55
N SER A 79 2.30 0.89 -1.92
CA SER A 79 3.25 1.89 -1.37
C SER A 79 3.28 1.83 0.17
N MET A 80 2.89 2.88 0.87
CA MET A 80 2.74 2.90 2.35
C MET A 80 1.82 1.78 2.85
N GLY A 81 0.74 1.48 2.14
CA GLY A 81 -0.14 0.34 2.46
C GLY A 81 0.61 -1.00 2.46
N GLY A 82 1.62 -1.15 1.59
CA GLY A 82 2.51 -2.32 1.59
C GLY A 82 3.46 -2.37 2.78
N LEU A 83 3.92 -1.21 3.28
CA LEU A 83 4.69 -1.14 4.54
C LEU A 83 3.82 -1.55 5.73
N ILE A 84 2.58 -1.03 5.79
CA ILE A 84 1.61 -1.36 6.83
C ILE A 84 1.22 -2.85 6.77
N ALA A 85 1.05 -3.43 5.58
CA ALA A 85 0.74 -4.85 5.42
C ALA A 85 1.87 -5.75 5.95
N GLN A 86 3.15 -5.41 5.70
CA GLN A 86 4.31 -6.11 6.26
C GLN A 86 4.33 -5.99 7.79
N GLU A 87 4.13 -4.79 8.32
CA GLU A 87 4.10 -4.55 9.76
C GLU A 87 2.94 -5.32 10.43
N ALA A 88 1.76 -5.30 9.81
CA ALA A 88 0.59 -6.01 10.31
C ALA A 88 0.82 -7.52 10.33
N TYR A 89 1.49 -8.08 9.31
CA TYR A 89 1.84 -9.48 9.31
C TYR A 89 2.79 -9.86 10.45
N VAL A 90 3.79 -9.04 10.74
CA VAL A 90 4.71 -9.28 11.87
C VAL A 90 3.98 -9.27 13.21
N ARG A 91 3.00 -8.37 13.39
CA ARG A 91 2.27 -8.20 14.65
C ARG A 91 1.08 -9.14 14.82
N TYR A 92 0.36 -9.43 13.74
CA TYR A 92 -0.90 -10.16 13.73
C TYR A 92 -0.96 -11.22 12.62
N PRO A 93 0.04 -12.16 12.56
CA PRO A 93 0.14 -13.12 11.46
C PRO A 93 -1.12 -14.02 11.32
N GLN A 94 -1.82 -14.26 12.42
CA GLN A 94 -3.04 -15.09 12.44
C GLN A 94 -4.23 -14.45 11.72
N LEU A 95 -4.21 -13.14 11.45
CA LEU A 95 -5.29 -12.43 10.76
C LEU A 95 -5.07 -12.37 9.23
N ILE A 96 -3.93 -12.86 8.73
CA ILE A 96 -3.51 -12.63 7.35
C ILE A 96 -3.14 -13.97 6.72
N LYS A 97 -3.86 -14.36 5.68
CA LYS A 97 -3.62 -15.62 4.96
C LYS A 97 -2.74 -15.46 3.70
N ALA A 98 -2.67 -14.26 3.13
CA ALA A 98 -1.80 -13.93 2.01
C ALA A 98 -1.53 -12.43 1.93
N LEU A 99 -0.46 -12.06 1.25
CA LEU A 99 -0.05 -10.67 1.02
C LEU A 99 0.07 -10.38 -0.48
N ALA A 100 -0.40 -9.20 -0.92
CA ALA A 100 0.01 -8.60 -2.18
C ALA A 100 0.71 -7.26 -1.87
N LEU A 101 2.02 -7.24 -2.05
CA LEU A 101 2.90 -6.10 -1.76
C LEU A 101 3.20 -5.37 -3.07
N CYS A 102 2.54 -4.23 -3.29
CA CYS A 102 2.50 -3.56 -4.58
C CYS A 102 3.24 -2.23 -4.53
N PHE A 103 4.23 -2.01 -5.42
CA PHE A 103 4.96 -0.74 -5.54
C PHE A 103 5.48 -0.24 -4.19
N THR A 104 6.09 -1.11 -3.39
CA THR A 104 6.49 -0.86 -2.00
C THR A 104 7.95 -1.23 -1.73
N SER A 105 8.37 -1.20 -0.49
CA SER A 105 9.75 -1.49 -0.09
C SER A 105 9.80 -2.24 1.25
N PRO A 106 10.91 -2.93 1.56
CA PRO A 106 11.08 -3.58 2.85
C PRO A 106 11.59 -2.64 3.95
N ALA A 107 11.98 -1.41 3.59
CA ALA A 107 12.45 -0.40 4.52
C ALA A 107 12.43 0.97 3.88
N PHE A 108 12.32 2.01 4.70
CA PHE A 108 12.53 3.37 4.24
C PHE A 108 14.02 3.69 4.13
N ALA A 109 14.47 4.12 2.94
CA ALA A 109 15.78 4.77 2.67
C ALA A 109 17.05 4.06 3.20
N GLY A 110 16.98 2.79 3.56
CA GLY A 110 18.16 2.07 4.06
C GLY A 110 18.79 2.66 5.33
N GLY A 111 18.10 3.55 6.05
CA GLY A 111 18.56 4.14 7.31
C GLY A 111 19.45 5.40 7.17
N SER A 112 19.55 6.01 5.98
CA SER A 112 20.29 7.27 5.80
C SER A 112 19.54 8.46 6.41
N SER A 113 20.10 9.07 7.47
CA SER A 113 19.50 10.26 8.12
C SER A 113 19.40 11.48 7.19
N GLU A 114 20.36 11.66 6.30
CA GLU A 114 20.37 12.78 5.35
C GLU A 114 19.28 12.61 4.28
N PHE A 115 19.10 11.41 3.75
CA PHE A 115 18.02 11.14 2.81
C PHE A 115 16.64 11.32 3.49
N THR A 116 16.49 10.83 4.72
CA THR A 116 15.26 10.99 5.50
C THR A 116 14.90 12.46 5.68
N LYS A 117 15.86 13.30 6.06
CA LYS A 117 15.66 14.75 6.20
C LYS A 117 15.21 15.39 4.88
N LYS A 118 15.90 15.09 3.77
CA LYS A 118 15.55 15.61 2.44
C LYS A 118 14.17 15.13 1.99
N PHE A 119 13.82 13.88 2.26
CA PHE A 119 12.52 13.33 1.92
C PHE A 119 11.39 14.04 2.68
N ILE A 120 11.56 14.25 3.99
CA ILE A 120 10.58 14.97 4.83
C ILE A 120 10.46 16.41 4.35
N ALA A 121 11.59 17.12 4.22
CA ALA A 121 11.61 18.51 3.78
C ALA A 121 10.91 18.70 2.43
N ALA A 122 11.23 17.89 1.44
CA ALA A 122 10.62 17.97 0.11
C ALA A 122 9.09 17.82 0.11
N ARG A 123 8.50 17.22 1.14
CA ARG A 123 7.06 16.96 1.26
C ARG A 123 6.35 17.86 2.27
N ILE A 124 7.05 18.31 3.29
CA ILE A 124 6.46 19.09 4.40
C ILE A 124 6.75 20.58 4.26
N ASP A 125 7.96 20.98 3.86
CA ASP A 125 8.31 22.40 3.71
C ASP A 125 7.36 23.17 2.77
N PRO A 126 6.85 22.59 1.65
CA PRO A 126 5.85 23.29 0.84
C PRO A 126 4.56 23.61 1.61
N LEU A 127 4.10 22.71 2.49
CA LEU A 127 2.94 22.97 3.37
C LEU A 127 3.24 24.09 4.38
N ASP A 128 4.45 24.10 4.95
CA ASP A 128 4.90 25.15 5.89
C ASP A 128 5.03 26.51 5.22
N GLN A 129 5.26 26.52 3.90
CA GLN A 129 5.30 27.70 3.04
C GLN A 129 3.92 28.12 2.51
N GLY A 130 2.84 27.47 2.97
CA GLY A 130 1.48 27.83 2.62
C GLY A 130 0.95 27.20 1.31
N GLN A 131 1.67 26.24 0.71
CA GLN A 131 1.12 25.48 -0.41
C GLN A 131 0.01 24.54 0.07
N THR A 132 -0.97 24.32 -0.79
CA THR A 132 -2.09 23.39 -0.52
C THR A 132 -1.73 21.95 -0.88
N MET A 133 -2.50 20.99 -0.40
CA MET A 133 -2.36 19.59 -0.84
C MET A 133 -2.59 19.42 -2.35
N ALA A 134 -3.41 20.27 -2.97
CA ALA A 134 -3.59 20.29 -4.42
C ALA A 134 -2.30 20.72 -5.16
N ASP A 135 -1.59 21.72 -4.65
CA ASP A 135 -0.30 22.14 -5.21
C ASP A 135 0.76 21.04 -5.10
N ILE A 136 0.75 20.32 -3.98
CA ILE A 136 1.66 19.19 -3.75
C ILE A 136 1.31 18.04 -4.68
N ALA A 137 0.03 17.70 -4.82
CA ALA A 137 -0.43 16.63 -5.72
C ALA A 137 -0.02 16.89 -7.17
N ALA A 138 -0.27 18.11 -7.66
CA ALA A 138 0.07 18.49 -9.03
C ALA A 138 1.57 18.38 -9.34
N LYS A 139 2.44 18.57 -8.32
CA LYS A 139 3.90 18.43 -8.47
C LYS A 139 4.38 16.99 -8.30
N LEU A 140 3.78 16.26 -7.35
CA LEU A 140 4.30 14.95 -6.93
C LEU A 140 3.84 13.82 -7.86
N ILE A 141 2.56 13.80 -8.27
CA ILE A 141 2.00 12.72 -9.09
C ILE A 141 2.77 12.50 -10.41
N PRO A 142 3.15 13.55 -11.18
CA PRO A 142 3.98 13.33 -12.37
C PRO A 142 5.35 12.72 -12.09
N THR A 143 5.96 13.01 -10.93
CA THR A 143 7.25 12.41 -10.55
C THR A 143 7.16 10.91 -10.24
N MET A 144 5.95 10.41 -9.97
CA MET A 144 5.64 9.01 -9.78
C MET A 144 5.42 8.25 -11.10
N GLY A 145 5.61 8.92 -12.24
CA GLY A 145 5.39 8.33 -13.56
C GLY A 145 3.90 8.20 -13.92
N SER A 146 3.04 9.03 -13.34
CA SER A 146 1.58 9.01 -13.56
C SER A 146 1.07 10.37 -14.01
N ASN A 147 0.01 10.36 -14.83
CA ASN A 147 -0.77 11.54 -15.19
C ASN A 147 -2.23 11.41 -14.70
N SER A 148 -2.48 10.59 -13.70
CA SER A 148 -3.81 10.31 -13.18
C SER A 148 -4.42 11.52 -12.50
N LYS A 149 -5.46 12.10 -13.09
CA LYS A 149 -6.25 13.16 -12.46
C LYS A 149 -6.99 12.69 -11.22
N LEU A 150 -7.37 11.41 -11.19
CA LEU A 150 -7.95 10.79 -10.00
C LEU A 150 -6.96 10.80 -8.84
N ALA A 151 -5.70 10.41 -9.08
CA ALA A 151 -4.66 10.43 -8.05
C ALA A 151 -4.39 11.86 -7.52
N GLU A 152 -4.36 12.87 -8.41
CA GLU A 152 -4.25 14.27 -8.01
C GLU A 152 -5.41 14.69 -7.10
N GLN A 153 -6.66 14.34 -7.47
CA GLN A 153 -7.87 14.69 -6.71
C GLN A 153 -7.90 13.99 -5.33
N ILE A 154 -7.58 12.71 -5.29
CA ILE A 154 -7.52 11.95 -4.03
C ILE A 154 -6.49 12.59 -3.10
N MET A 155 -5.28 12.84 -3.59
CA MET A 155 -4.21 13.42 -2.79
C MET A 155 -4.53 14.85 -2.34
N ALA A 156 -5.18 15.64 -3.18
CA ALA A 156 -5.63 17.00 -2.83
C ALA A 156 -6.66 17.00 -1.68
N GLY A 157 -7.41 15.91 -1.51
CA GLY A 157 -8.40 15.74 -0.44
C GLY A 157 -7.82 15.24 0.89
N VAL A 158 -6.54 14.87 0.94
CA VAL A 158 -5.90 14.40 2.20
C VAL A 158 -5.72 15.57 3.16
N PRO A 159 -6.14 15.48 4.45
CA PRO A 159 -5.88 16.53 5.42
C PRO A 159 -4.36 16.74 5.59
N PRO A 160 -3.87 18.00 5.58
CA PRO A 160 -2.44 18.29 5.70
C PRO A 160 -1.77 17.67 6.93
N ASP A 161 -2.44 17.67 8.09
CA ASP A 161 -1.89 17.10 9.32
C ASP A 161 -1.77 15.58 9.23
N THR A 162 -2.74 14.91 8.61
CA THR A 162 -2.67 13.46 8.33
C THR A 162 -1.51 13.16 7.39
N TYR A 163 -1.35 13.95 6.32
CA TYR A 163 -0.25 13.78 5.38
C TYR A 163 1.12 13.93 6.08
N ARG A 164 1.29 14.95 6.95
CA ARG A 164 2.51 15.13 7.75
C ARG A 164 2.83 13.91 8.61
N LYS A 165 1.84 13.43 9.37
CA LYS A 165 1.99 12.25 10.23
C LYS A 165 2.35 11.01 9.42
N ALA A 166 1.69 10.78 8.29
CA ALA A 166 1.96 9.66 7.41
C ALA A 166 3.36 9.73 6.77
N VAL A 167 3.82 10.92 6.36
CA VAL A 167 5.20 11.13 5.86
C VAL A 167 6.23 10.77 6.95
N HIS A 168 6.00 11.17 8.19
CA HIS A 168 6.88 10.79 9.31
C HIS A 168 6.84 9.29 9.58
N LEU A 169 5.66 8.67 9.60
CA LEU A 169 5.48 7.23 9.81
C LEU A 169 6.29 6.40 8.80
N LEU A 170 6.29 6.79 7.51
CA LEU A 170 7.09 6.12 6.47
C LEU A 170 8.56 6.01 6.88
N THR A 171 9.12 7.06 7.50
CA THR A 171 10.55 7.14 7.82
C THR A 171 11.00 6.23 8.95
N THR A 172 10.08 5.64 9.69
CA THR A 172 10.36 4.74 10.81
C THR A 172 10.36 3.27 10.42
N PHE A 173 9.96 2.95 9.19
CA PHE A 173 9.74 1.58 8.74
C PHE A 173 11.03 0.87 8.31
N ASP A 174 11.29 -0.33 8.90
CA ASP A 174 12.33 -1.27 8.47
C ASP A 174 11.96 -2.71 8.87
N ARG A 175 11.64 -3.54 7.87
CA ARG A 175 11.31 -4.96 8.01
C ARG A 175 12.20 -5.86 7.15
N ARG A 176 13.40 -5.39 6.81
CA ARG A 176 14.36 -6.15 5.98
C ARG A 176 14.78 -7.47 6.60
N LYS A 177 14.79 -7.54 7.93
CA LYS A 177 15.20 -8.75 8.68
C LYS A 177 14.09 -9.79 8.75
N GLU A 178 12.85 -9.33 8.79
CA GLU A 178 11.65 -10.15 8.95
C GLU A 178 11.08 -10.67 7.64
N LEU A 179 11.63 -10.29 6.47
CA LEU A 179 11.16 -10.78 5.16
C LEU A 179 11.18 -12.31 5.06
N ALA A 180 12.21 -12.95 5.61
CA ALA A 180 12.33 -14.40 5.62
C ALA A 180 11.32 -15.10 6.55
N ASP A 181 10.66 -14.34 7.42
CA ASP A 181 9.65 -14.85 8.36
C ASP A 181 8.23 -14.77 7.81
N ILE A 182 8.04 -14.15 6.64
CA ILE A 182 6.76 -14.15 5.93
C ILE A 182 6.56 -15.54 5.32
N LYS A 183 5.61 -16.31 5.87
CA LYS A 183 5.35 -17.72 5.49
C LYS A 183 4.08 -17.92 4.68
N VAL A 184 3.26 -16.89 4.52
CA VAL A 184 2.05 -16.93 3.70
C VAL A 184 2.38 -16.70 2.23
N PRO A 185 1.55 -17.17 1.29
CA PRO A 185 1.66 -16.82 -0.11
C PRO A 185 1.76 -15.30 -0.27
N THR A 186 2.75 -14.83 -1.02
CA THR A 186 3.02 -13.40 -1.16
C THR A 186 3.26 -13.03 -2.61
N LEU A 187 2.43 -12.14 -3.15
CA LEU A 187 2.62 -11.55 -4.47
C LEU A 187 3.35 -10.20 -4.33
N LEU A 188 4.38 -9.99 -5.13
CA LEU A 188 5.00 -8.68 -5.30
C LEU A 188 4.70 -8.15 -6.70
N ILE A 189 4.08 -6.96 -6.79
CA ILE A 189 3.83 -6.28 -8.07
C ILE A 189 4.67 -5.01 -8.12
N ALA A 190 5.50 -4.88 -9.16
CA ALA A 190 6.35 -3.72 -9.41
C ALA A 190 6.08 -3.09 -10.78
N GLY A 191 6.40 -1.81 -10.93
CA GLY A 191 6.37 -1.11 -12.22
C GLY A 191 7.77 -0.94 -12.80
N SER A 192 7.94 -1.16 -14.10
CA SER A 192 9.26 -1.01 -14.75
C SER A 192 9.82 0.40 -14.67
N ASP A 193 8.94 1.39 -14.61
CA ASP A 193 9.28 2.82 -14.64
C ASP A 193 9.12 3.47 -13.24
N ASP A 194 8.85 2.65 -12.20
CA ASP A 194 8.71 3.14 -10.83
C ASP A 194 10.07 3.57 -10.24
N LYS A 195 10.21 4.89 -10.02
CA LYS A 195 11.39 5.50 -9.40
C LYS A 195 11.26 5.62 -7.88
N THR A 196 10.07 5.45 -7.35
CA THR A 196 9.76 5.54 -5.90
C THR A 196 10.06 4.22 -5.21
N ALA A 197 9.60 3.11 -5.80
CA ALA A 197 9.88 1.73 -5.38
C ALA A 197 10.49 0.96 -6.55
N PRO A 198 11.81 1.15 -6.84
CA PRO A 198 12.44 0.60 -8.03
C PRO A 198 12.26 -0.91 -8.16
N PRO A 199 11.98 -1.45 -9.36
CA PRO A 199 11.67 -2.86 -9.58
C PRO A 199 12.81 -3.78 -9.10
N ALA A 200 14.07 -3.39 -9.27
CA ALA A 200 15.21 -4.18 -8.77
C ALA A 200 15.24 -4.33 -7.25
N MET A 201 14.69 -3.36 -6.51
CA MET A 201 14.53 -3.48 -5.05
C MET A 201 13.39 -4.44 -4.71
N MET A 202 12.26 -4.34 -5.41
CA MET A 202 11.11 -5.24 -5.24
C MET A 202 11.49 -6.70 -5.58
N GLU A 203 12.25 -6.93 -6.63
CA GLU A 203 12.78 -8.25 -7.00
C GLU A 203 13.70 -8.84 -5.92
N LYS A 204 14.61 -8.03 -5.36
CA LYS A 204 15.45 -8.44 -4.22
C LYS A 204 14.62 -8.74 -2.97
N MET A 205 13.54 -8.03 -2.77
CA MET A 205 12.59 -8.28 -1.67
C MET A 205 11.89 -9.62 -1.88
N ALA A 206 11.39 -9.89 -3.10
CA ALA A 206 10.79 -11.17 -3.45
C ALA A 206 11.76 -12.34 -3.19
N GLY A 207 13.01 -12.23 -3.61
CA GLY A 207 14.03 -13.25 -3.37
C GLY A 207 14.34 -13.55 -1.89
N LYS A 208 13.83 -12.76 -0.94
CA LYS A 208 13.98 -12.99 0.50
C LYS A 208 12.73 -13.58 1.16
N ILE A 209 11.57 -13.51 0.52
CA ILE A 209 10.30 -14.05 1.02
C ILE A 209 10.12 -15.47 0.46
N PRO A 210 10.08 -16.52 1.30
CA PRO A 210 10.14 -17.92 0.83
C PRO A 210 9.02 -18.34 -0.12
N CYS A 211 7.81 -17.82 0.08
CA CYS A 211 6.61 -18.19 -0.69
C CYS A 211 6.13 -17.01 -1.56
N SER A 212 7.05 -16.38 -2.31
CA SER A 212 6.72 -15.20 -3.09
C SER A 212 6.68 -15.45 -4.59
N GLU A 213 5.78 -14.73 -5.27
CA GLU A 213 5.72 -14.54 -6.71
C GLU A 213 6.04 -13.07 -7.04
N TYR A 214 6.72 -12.83 -8.14
CA TYR A 214 7.07 -11.47 -8.58
C TYR A 214 6.52 -11.19 -9.97
N VAL A 215 5.82 -10.08 -10.11
CA VAL A 215 5.26 -9.61 -11.38
C VAL A 215 5.76 -8.19 -11.66
N LEU A 216 6.28 -7.97 -12.87
CA LEU A 216 6.72 -6.67 -13.36
C LEU A 216 5.76 -6.15 -14.43
N LEU A 217 5.05 -5.06 -14.12
CA LEU A 217 4.20 -4.36 -15.10
C LEU A 217 5.06 -3.45 -15.96
N GLN A 218 5.08 -3.70 -17.28
CA GLN A 218 5.89 -2.94 -18.22
C GLN A 218 5.29 -1.55 -18.51
N GLY A 219 6.13 -0.53 -18.62
CA GLY A 219 5.69 0.86 -18.87
C GLY A 219 4.85 1.44 -17.73
N CYS A 220 4.98 0.90 -16.53
CA CYS A 220 4.19 1.26 -15.36
C CYS A 220 5.02 2.03 -14.34
N GLY A 221 4.52 3.20 -13.90
CA GLY A 221 5.07 3.97 -12.79
C GLY A 221 4.61 3.47 -11.43
N HIS A 222 4.63 4.36 -10.44
CA HIS A 222 4.32 4.01 -9.05
C HIS A 222 2.83 3.76 -8.78
N LEU A 223 1.93 4.28 -9.62
CA LEU A 223 0.48 4.23 -9.38
C LEU A 223 -0.23 3.15 -10.22
N GLY A 224 0.41 1.99 -10.37
CA GLY A 224 -0.06 0.89 -11.21
C GLY A 224 -1.52 0.49 -11.03
N PRO A 225 -2.09 0.40 -9.81
CA PRO A 225 -3.52 0.10 -9.63
C PRO A 225 -4.48 1.07 -10.31
N MET A 226 -4.05 2.33 -10.49
CA MET A 226 -4.84 3.38 -11.16
C MET A 226 -4.50 3.54 -12.63
N ASP A 227 -3.21 3.41 -12.99
CA ASP A 227 -2.70 3.67 -14.34
C ASP A 227 -2.84 2.45 -15.27
N GLN A 228 -2.72 1.24 -14.74
CA GLN A 228 -2.84 -0.03 -15.45
C GLN A 228 -3.74 -1.01 -14.68
N PRO A 229 -5.02 -0.66 -14.42
CA PRO A 229 -5.90 -1.44 -13.56
C PRO A 229 -6.11 -2.88 -14.05
N ASP A 230 -6.22 -3.09 -15.37
CA ASP A 230 -6.46 -4.42 -15.94
C ASP A 230 -5.26 -5.34 -15.71
N ALA A 231 -4.04 -4.89 -16.03
CA ALA A 231 -2.82 -5.67 -15.81
C ALA A 231 -2.58 -5.96 -14.31
N PHE A 232 -2.89 -4.98 -13.44
CA PHE A 232 -2.83 -5.16 -12.00
C PHE A 232 -3.84 -6.20 -11.52
N ASN A 233 -5.10 -6.10 -11.97
CA ASN A 233 -6.18 -7.01 -11.61
C ASN A 233 -5.89 -8.44 -12.09
N ASP A 234 -5.39 -8.60 -13.31
CA ASP A 234 -5.04 -9.90 -13.87
C ASP A 234 -3.93 -10.59 -13.06
N ALA A 235 -2.87 -9.85 -12.70
CA ALA A 235 -1.80 -10.37 -11.86
C ALA A 235 -2.30 -10.83 -10.49
N LEU A 236 -3.12 -10.00 -9.83
CA LEU A 236 -3.70 -10.34 -8.53
C LEU A 236 -4.67 -11.52 -8.62
N LEU A 237 -5.56 -11.54 -9.63
CA LEU A 237 -6.51 -12.63 -9.83
C LEU A 237 -5.81 -13.97 -10.10
N PHE A 238 -4.75 -13.95 -10.92
CA PHE A 238 -3.96 -15.13 -11.19
C PHE A 238 -3.35 -15.71 -9.90
N PHE A 239 -2.76 -14.84 -9.08
CA PHE A 239 -2.21 -15.24 -7.78
C PHE A 239 -3.29 -15.82 -6.85
N LEU A 240 -4.44 -15.17 -6.71
CA LEU A 240 -5.53 -15.64 -5.87
C LEU A 240 -6.00 -17.04 -6.28
N LYS A 241 -6.18 -17.27 -7.59
CA LYS A 241 -6.62 -18.59 -8.13
C LYS A 241 -5.57 -19.68 -7.91
N ASN A 242 -4.29 -19.38 -8.12
CA ASN A 242 -3.21 -20.35 -7.96
C ASN A 242 -3.07 -20.85 -6.51
N HIS A 243 -3.43 -20.02 -5.55
CA HIS A 243 -3.35 -20.35 -4.13
C HIS A 243 -4.69 -20.78 -3.51
N GLY A 244 -5.77 -20.87 -4.30
CA GLY A 244 -7.08 -21.24 -3.80
C GLY A 244 -7.67 -20.27 -2.77
N LEU A 245 -7.35 -18.98 -2.94
CA LEU A 245 -7.73 -17.90 -2.04
C LEU A 245 -9.09 -17.30 -2.39
#